data_657c9aa9edc76fce9cb001b9fb500ee2
#
_entry.id   657c9aa9edc76fce9cb001b9fb500ee2
#
_cell.length_a   1.000
_cell.length_b   1.000
_cell.length_c   1.000
_cell.angle_alpha   90.00
_cell.angle_beta   90.00
_cell.angle_gamma   90.00
#
_symmetry.space_group_name_H-M   'P 1'
#
loop_
_entity.id
_entity.type
_entity.pdbx_description
1 polymer ?
#
loop_
_entity_poly.entity_id
_entity_poly.type
_entity_poly.pdbx_seq_one_letter_code
_entity_poly.pdbx_strand_id
1 'polypeptide(L)'
;MLVPLALILMRGMALFAVSDESLRGLGANTSGLRLTVLLVATLVSVVVTARIGVIGFVGLAAPLLINGLGIRSLSARMVAAPAAGAVILLLADGASQVLSRALSGQIAIVLPTGVLTPIPGGAMLLLLLWQRRIPEHPPRQALVRNRRPLPAVVVALIALAISVAFSFSETLHLSGLDAAELWPGRWPRVLTALSAGVMLALAGVVIQSLTGNPLGSPESLGISSGAGLGIILGLLSGGMAALFSGAVAGALLAFALVVVIGARNRFAPGALLLTGVAFGTFAGALISLMIASGDPRAFIVLAWSMGPTYRAEPMAALTGAAVALLALLSFPLFLRWLRILPLGTAQAQALGVRPVIARFTLMAWVAVLTGVSTLAVGPVSFAGLMAPHLARALGASGPGIQGICAAAWGATILVLADLAGRLIWFPYEIPAGALASLLGAPFFLWLIGRSR
;
A
#
# COMPACT_ATOMS: atom_id res chain seq x y z
N MET A 1 -13.81 -27.07 17.08
CA MET A 1 -14.64 -26.00 17.72
C MET A 1 -14.99 -24.84 16.78
N LEU A 2 -14.15 -24.43 15.82
CA LEU A 2 -14.44 -23.29 14.94
C LEU A 2 -15.50 -23.58 13.87
N VAL A 3 -15.61 -24.83 13.39
CA VAL A 3 -16.59 -25.21 12.35
C VAL A 3 -18.06 -25.06 12.81
N PRO A 4 -18.45 -25.53 14.00
CA PRO A 4 -19.81 -25.30 14.50
C PRO A 4 -20.15 -23.81 14.65
N LEU A 5 -19.19 -23.00 15.09
CA LEU A 5 -19.37 -21.56 15.23
C LEU A 5 -19.58 -20.87 13.87
N ALA A 6 -18.82 -21.28 12.84
CA ALA A 6 -19.00 -20.80 11.47
C ALA A 6 -20.37 -21.19 10.90
N LEU A 7 -20.86 -22.41 11.19
CA LEU A 7 -22.16 -22.89 10.74
C LEU A 7 -23.32 -22.10 11.39
N ILE A 8 -23.20 -21.75 12.67
CA ILE A 8 -24.21 -20.92 13.36
C ILE A 8 -24.28 -19.52 12.71
N LEU A 9 -23.13 -18.97 12.34
CA LEU A 9 -23.06 -17.66 11.68
C LEU A 9 -23.59 -17.66 10.25
N MET A 10 -23.69 -18.83 9.60
CA MET A 10 -24.23 -18.92 8.23
C MET A 10 -25.62 -18.30 8.11
N ARG A 11 -26.49 -18.54 9.09
CA ARG A 11 -27.87 -17.97 9.11
C ARG A 11 -27.83 -16.44 9.22
N GLY A 12 -26.94 -15.90 10.05
CA GLY A 12 -26.77 -14.45 10.20
C GLY A 12 -26.16 -13.79 8.97
N MET A 13 -25.24 -14.48 8.28
CA MET A 13 -24.58 -13.94 7.09
C MET A 13 -25.53 -13.82 5.87
N ALA A 14 -26.60 -14.64 5.79
CA ALA A 14 -27.62 -14.51 4.76
C ALA A 14 -28.32 -13.13 4.83
N LEU A 15 -28.41 -12.54 6.02
CA LEU A 15 -29.00 -11.23 6.23
C LEU A 15 -28.16 -10.09 5.59
N PHE A 16 -26.85 -10.27 5.44
CA PHE A 16 -25.99 -9.26 4.78
C PHE A 16 -26.19 -9.17 3.25
N ALA A 17 -26.91 -10.11 2.65
CA ALA A 17 -27.31 -10.02 1.25
C ALA A 17 -28.43 -8.98 1.02
N VAL A 18 -29.07 -8.51 2.10
CA VAL A 18 -30.14 -7.51 2.08
C VAL A 18 -29.58 -6.14 2.48
N SER A 19 -30.16 -5.05 1.96
CA SER A 19 -29.68 -3.70 2.28
C SER A 19 -29.84 -3.37 3.78
N ASP A 20 -28.94 -2.55 4.32
CA ASP A 20 -28.96 -2.12 5.73
C ASP A 20 -30.27 -1.44 6.15
N GLU A 21 -30.89 -0.71 5.21
CA GLU A 21 -32.18 -0.05 5.45
C GLU A 21 -33.30 -1.07 5.64
N SER A 22 -33.33 -2.11 4.81
CA SER A 22 -34.30 -3.20 4.92
C SER A 22 -34.12 -4.00 6.20
N LEU A 23 -32.88 -4.25 6.62
CA LEU A 23 -32.58 -4.96 7.87
C LEU A 23 -33.00 -4.19 9.11
N ARG A 24 -32.77 -2.86 9.12
CA ARG A 24 -33.25 -2.00 10.22
C ARG A 24 -34.77 -1.96 10.29
N GLY A 25 -35.44 -1.93 9.13
CA GLY A 25 -36.91 -2.02 9.05
C GLY A 25 -37.47 -3.32 9.62
N LEU A 26 -36.69 -4.42 9.60
CA LEU A 26 -37.06 -5.72 10.20
C LEU A 26 -36.66 -5.85 11.68
N GLY A 27 -36.15 -4.75 12.32
CA GLY A 27 -35.74 -4.75 13.73
C GLY A 27 -34.44 -5.50 14.02
N ALA A 28 -33.64 -5.85 12.99
CA ALA A 28 -32.39 -6.57 13.17
C ALA A 28 -31.28 -5.66 13.71
N ASN A 29 -30.57 -6.10 14.76
CA ASN A 29 -29.37 -5.43 15.26
C ASN A 29 -28.17 -5.69 14.33
N THR A 30 -28.10 -4.92 13.24
CA THR A 30 -27.04 -5.05 12.22
C THR A 30 -25.65 -4.79 12.75
N SER A 31 -25.49 -3.91 13.74
CA SER A 31 -24.19 -3.59 14.35
C SER A 31 -23.65 -4.73 15.20
N GLY A 32 -24.49 -5.34 16.02
CA GLY A 32 -24.11 -6.51 16.82
C GLY A 32 -23.74 -7.71 15.96
N LEU A 33 -24.51 -7.99 14.91
CA LEU A 33 -24.23 -9.07 13.98
C LEU A 33 -22.91 -8.85 13.21
N ARG A 34 -22.64 -7.62 12.75
CA ARG A 34 -21.36 -7.28 12.10
C ARG A 34 -20.18 -7.47 13.04
N LEU A 35 -20.29 -7.01 14.28
CA LEU A 35 -19.24 -7.17 15.28
C LEU A 35 -18.96 -8.65 15.52
N THR A 36 -20.00 -9.48 15.69
CA THR A 36 -19.84 -10.93 15.90
C THR A 36 -19.17 -11.62 14.74
N VAL A 37 -19.57 -11.32 13.48
CA VAL A 37 -18.92 -11.88 12.28
C VAL A 37 -17.46 -11.45 12.19
N LEU A 38 -17.15 -10.18 12.44
CA LEU A 38 -15.77 -9.68 12.43
C LEU A 38 -14.91 -10.32 13.51
N LEU A 39 -15.44 -10.46 14.73
CA LEU A 39 -14.72 -11.11 15.85
C LEU A 39 -14.39 -12.57 15.52
N VAL A 40 -15.38 -13.31 15.00
CA VAL A 40 -15.15 -14.72 14.63
C VAL A 40 -14.18 -14.85 13.46
N ALA A 41 -14.32 -14.02 12.42
CA ALA A 41 -13.40 -14.01 11.29
C ALA A 41 -11.97 -13.69 11.75
N THR A 42 -11.81 -12.71 12.63
CA THR A 42 -10.51 -12.35 13.21
C THR A 42 -9.94 -13.49 14.07
N LEU A 43 -10.74 -14.11 14.92
CA LEU A 43 -10.31 -15.23 15.76
C LEU A 43 -9.83 -16.41 14.90
N VAL A 44 -10.60 -16.78 13.86
CA VAL A 44 -10.20 -17.84 12.92
C VAL A 44 -8.90 -17.48 12.23
N SER A 45 -8.77 -16.26 11.71
CA SER A 45 -7.54 -15.76 11.08
C SER A 45 -6.35 -15.83 12.01
N VAL A 46 -6.48 -15.37 13.25
CA VAL A 46 -5.40 -15.40 14.26
C VAL A 46 -4.97 -16.84 14.55
N VAL A 47 -5.91 -17.77 14.77
CA VAL A 47 -5.59 -19.18 15.03
C VAL A 47 -4.88 -19.83 13.85
N VAL A 48 -5.32 -19.57 12.63
CA VAL A 48 -4.67 -20.08 11.42
C VAL A 48 -3.27 -19.51 11.28
N THR A 49 -3.13 -18.18 11.39
CA THR A 49 -1.83 -17.51 11.27
C THR A 49 -0.85 -17.94 12.35
N ALA A 50 -1.30 -18.15 13.58
CA ALA A 50 -0.46 -18.62 14.69
C ALA A 50 0.07 -20.05 14.49
N ARG A 51 -0.64 -20.90 13.72
CA ARG A 51 -0.25 -22.29 13.48
C ARG A 51 0.55 -22.50 12.20
N ILE A 52 0.22 -21.80 11.14
CA ILE A 52 0.72 -22.06 9.78
C ILE A 52 1.53 -20.87 9.26
N GLY A 53 1.47 -19.71 9.93
CA GLY A 53 2.04 -18.46 9.45
C GLY A 53 1.05 -17.67 8.59
N VAL A 54 1.54 -16.59 7.98
CA VAL A 54 0.73 -15.72 7.13
C VAL A 54 0.44 -16.42 5.80
N ILE A 55 -0.83 -16.71 5.54
CA ILE A 55 -1.31 -17.28 4.28
C ILE A 55 -2.06 -16.19 3.52
N GLY A 56 -1.50 -15.77 2.40
CA GLY A 56 -2.14 -14.79 1.52
C GLY A 56 -3.02 -15.43 0.45
N PHE A 57 -3.99 -14.67 -0.04
CA PHE A 57 -4.79 -14.95 -1.23
C PHE A 57 -5.79 -16.11 -1.19
N VAL A 58 -5.64 -17.12 -0.35
CA VAL A 58 -6.55 -18.28 -0.32
C VAL A 58 -7.99 -17.83 -0.04
N GLY A 59 -8.16 -16.87 0.88
CA GLY A 59 -9.46 -16.29 1.22
C GLY A 59 -10.13 -15.51 0.08
N LEU A 60 -9.37 -15.02 -0.89
CA LEU A 60 -9.88 -14.37 -2.11
C LEU A 60 -10.04 -15.36 -3.27
N ALA A 61 -9.06 -16.23 -3.46
CA ALA A 61 -9.02 -17.18 -4.56
C ALA A 61 -10.15 -18.22 -4.48
N ALA A 62 -10.36 -18.79 -3.30
CA ALA A 62 -11.34 -19.86 -3.13
C ALA A 62 -12.80 -19.40 -3.47
N PRO A 63 -13.34 -18.28 -2.95
CA PRO A 63 -14.64 -17.79 -3.35
C PRO A 63 -14.72 -17.43 -4.84
N LEU A 64 -13.64 -16.89 -5.43
CA LEU A 64 -13.62 -16.54 -6.85
C LEU A 64 -13.68 -17.78 -7.75
N LEU A 65 -12.94 -18.85 -7.41
CA LEU A 65 -13.03 -20.14 -8.10
C LEU A 65 -14.42 -20.72 -8.05
N ILE A 66 -15.05 -20.75 -6.87
CA ILE A 66 -16.40 -21.27 -6.67
C ILE A 66 -17.44 -20.47 -7.46
N ASN A 67 -17.28 -19.13 -7.53
CA ASN A 67 -18.10 -18.29 -8.39
C ASN A 67 -17.88 -18.60 -9.89
N GLY A 68 -16.63 -18.86 -10.28
CA GLY A 68 -16.27 -19.26 -11.64
C GLY A 68 -16.91 -20.59 -12.08
N LEU A 69 -17.06 -21.54 -11.15
CA LEU A 69 -17.73 -22.81 -11.34
C LEU A 69 -19.27 -22.69 -11.38
N GLY A 70 -19.83 -21.48 -11.26
CA GLY A 70 -21.28 -21.23 -11.40
C GLY A 70 -22.08 -21.49 -10.13
N ILE A 71 -21.46 -21.73 -8.98
CA ILE A 71 -22.15 -21.92 -7.69
C ILE A 71 -22.60 -20.55 -7.18
N ARG A 72 -23.91 -20.25 -7.31
CA ARG A 72 -24.49 -18.94 -6.98
C ARG A 72 -25.20 -18.90 -5.63
N SER A 73 -25.67 -20.03 -5.11
CA SER A 73 -26.38 -20.06 -3.82
C SER A 73 -25.41 -19.75 -2.66
N LEU A 74 -25.82 -18.87 -1.74
CA LEU A 74 -24.98 -18.45 -0.62
C LEU A 74 -24.59 -19.65 0.27
N SER A 75 -25.55 -20.53 0.57
CA SER A 75 -25.32 -21.72 1.41
C SER A 75 -24.29 -22.68 0.79
N ALA A 76 -24.39 -22.97 -0.51
CA ALA A 76 -23.43 -23.82 -1.21
C ALA A 76 -22.04 -23.16 -1.26
N ARG A 77 -21.94 -21.85 -1.46
CA ARG A 77 -20.67 -21.11 -1.46
C ARG A 77 -19.98 -21.13 -0.10
N MET A 78 -20.75 -21.05 0.99
CA MET A 78 -20.22 -21.08 2.35
C MET A 78 -19.59 -22.43 2.73
N VAL A 79 -19.98 -23.51 2.08
CA VAL A 79 -19.37 -24.83 2.24
C VAL A 79 -18.26 -25.07 1.22
N ALA A 80 -18.54 -24.74 -0.05
CA ALA A 80 -17.63 -25.01 -1.15
C ALA A 80 -16.35 -24.12 -1.10
N ALA A 81 -16.44 -22.84 -0.66
CA ALA A 81 -15.27 -21.96 -0.62
C ALA A 81 -14.22 -22.40 0.41
N PRO A 82 -14.56 -22.78 1.65
CA PRO A 82 -13.59 -23.36 2.58
C PRO A 82 -12.98 -24.68 2.06
N ALA A 83 -13.78 -25.56 1.43
CA ALA A 83 -13.28 -26.79 0.82
C ALA A 83 -12.28 -26.51 -0.31
N ALA A 84 -12.61 -25.55 -1.20
CA ALA A 84 -11.68 -25.11 -2.24
C ALA A 84 -10.41 -24.49 -1.64
N GLY A 85 -10.54 -23.70 -0.58
CA GLY A 85 -9.38 -23.15 0.15
C GLY A 85 -8.46 -24.23 0.73
N ALA A 86 -9.05 -25.29 1.30
CA ALA A 86 -8.29 -26.42 1.81
C ALA A 86 -7.54 -27.15 0.67
N VAL A 87 -8.18 -27.35 -0.48
CA VAL A 87 -7.53 -27.98 -1.65
C VAL A 87 -6.38 -27.09 -2.16
N ILE A 88 -6.57 -25.76 -2.25
CA ILE A 88 -5.52 -24.83 -2.65
C ILE A 88 -4.32 -24.92 -1.70
N LEU A 89 -4.54 -25.00 -0.39
CA LEU A 89 -3.48 -25.10 0.61
C LEU A 89 -2.75 -26.46 0.50
N LEU A 90 -3.44 -27.56 0.32
CA LEU A 90 -2.84 -28.89 0.13
C LEU A 90 -1.99 -28.93 -1.14
N LEU A 91 -2.47 -28.35 -2.23
CA LEU A 91 -1.69 -28.26 -3.47
C LEU A 91 -0.45 -27.36 -3.31
N ALA A 92 -0.58 -26.25 -2.61
CA ALA A 92 0.54 -25.35 -2.33
C ALA A 92 1.58 -26.02 -1.40
N ASP A 93 1.13 -26.78 -0.41
CA ASP A 93 2.01 -27.56 0.47
C ASP A 93 2.74 -28.65 -0.29
N GLY A 94 2.04 -29.44 -1.10
CA GLY A 94 2.65 -30.43 -1.97
C GLY A 94 3.67 -29.82 -2.93
N ALA A 95 3.33 -28.69 -3.56
CA ALA A 95 4.25 -27.95 -4.42
C ALA A 95 5.48 -27.45 -3.66
N SER A 96 5.29 -26.95 -2.42
CA SER A 96 6.37 -26.53 -1.52
C SER A 96 7.35 -27.67 -1.24
N GLN A 97 6.84 -28.85 -0.91
CA GLN A 97 7.67 -30.02 -0.61
C GLN A 97 8.45 -30.51 -1.85
N VAL A 98 7.79 -30.56 -3.01
CA VAL A 98 8.45 -30.95 -4.27
C VAL A 98 9.54 -29.95 -4.64
N LEU A 99 9.24 -28.65 -4.57
CA LEU A 99 10.18 -27.59 -4.90
C LEU A 99 11.36 -27.55 -3.90
N SER A 100 11.07 -27.70 -2.61
CA SER A 100 12.11 -27.81 -1.57
C SER A 100 13.07 -28.97 -1.86
N ARG A 101 12.55 -30.14 -2.21
CA ARG A 101 13.38 -31.30 -2.57
C ARG A 101 14.20 -31.08 -3.86
N ALA A 102 13.59 -30.42 -4.87
CA ALA A 102 14.27 -30.18 -6.14
C ALA A 102 15.40 -29.11 -6.00
N LEU A 103 15.24 -28.14 -5.10
CA LEU A 103 16.23 -27.10 -4.81
C LEU A 103 17.28 -27.52 -3.77
N SER A 104 17.02 -28.56 -3.00
CA SER A 104 17.90 -29.08 -1.94
C SER A 104 19.05 -29.94 -2.54
N GLY A 105 20.01 -29.27 -3.21
CA GLY A 105 21.22 -29.96 -3.67
C GLY A 105 22.21 -30.29 -2.53
N GLN A 106 22.56 -29.29 -1.72
CA GLN A 106 23.51 -29.42 -0.59
C GLN A 106 23.02 -28.81 0.71
N ILE A 107 21.98 -27.94 0.67
CA ILE A 107 21.40 -27.26 1.84
C ILE A 107 19.91 -27.61 1.85
N ALA A 108 19.39 -28.11 2.97
CA ALA A 108 17.96 -28.37 3.13
C ALA A 108 17.17 -27.05 3.14
N ILE A 109 16.60 -26.67 2.00
CA ILE A 109 15.76 -25.49 1.86
C ILE A 109 14.33 -25.87 2.22
N VAL A 110 13.78 -25.29 3.28
CA VAL A 110 12.38 -25.45 3.67
C VAL A 110 11.62 -24.23 3.19
N LEU A 111 10.79 -24.38 2.16
CA LEU A 111 9.95 -23.30 1.64
C LEU A 111 8.62 -23.28 2.41
N PRO A 112 8.29 -22.18 3.12
CA PRO A 112 7.00 -22.09 3.80
C PRO A 112 5.84 -22.06 2.79
N THR A 113 4.81 -22.86 3.03
CA THR A 113 3.61 -22.96 2.17
C THR A 113 2.94 -21.59 1.94
N GLY A 114 2.96 -20.72 2.96
CA GLY A 114 2.42 -19.36 2.89
C GLY A 114 3.12 -18.46 1.87
N VAL A 115 4.37 -18.76 1.49
CA VAL A 115 5.11 -18.03 0.45
C VAL A 115 4.63 -18.41 -0.96
N LEU A 116 4.23 -19.66 -1.16
CA LEU A 116 3.82 -20.15 -2.47
C LEU A 116 2.36 -19.84 -2.81
N THR A 117 1.46 -19.76 -1.83
CA THR A 117 0.02 -19.56 -2.07
C THR A 117 -0.30 -18.24 -2.79
N PRO A 118 0.38 -17.08 -2.56
CA PRO A 118 0.09 -15.86 -3.27
C PRO A 118 0.54 -15.83 -4.73
N ILE A 119 1.44 -16.72 -5.14
CA ILE A 119 1.92 -16.77 -6.54
C ILE A 119 0.79 -17.13 -7.50
N PRO A 120 0.15 -18.31 -7.41
CA PRO A 120 -0.99 -18.63 -8.27
C PRO A 120 -2.21 -17.74 -7.97
N GLY A 121 -2.42 -17.32 -6.73
CA GLY A 121 -3.53 -16.46 -6.35
C GLY A 121 -3.47 -15.07 -6.98
N GLY A 122 -2.32 -14.41 -6.93
CA GLY A 122 -2.08 -13.12 -7.57
C GLY A 122 -2.21 -13.21 -9.10
N ALA A 123 -1.59 -14.21 -9.71
CA ALA A 123 -1.68 -14.46 -11.14
C ALA A 123 -3.13 -14.71 -11.58
N MET A 124 -3.88 -15.52 -10.84
CA MET A 124 -5.29 -15.79 -11.12
C MET A 124 -6.14 -14.53 -11.02
N LEU A 125 -5.92 -13.68 -10.00
CA LEU A 125 -6.66 -12.43 -9.86
C LEU A 125 -6.36 -11.48 -11.03
N LEU A 126 -5.10 -11.38 -11.47
CA LEU A 126 -4.72 -10.60 -12.65
C LEU A 126 -5.43 -11.12 -13.92
N LEU A 127 -5.50 -12.43 -14.11
CA LEU A 127 -6.23 -13.03 -15.23
C LEU A 127 -7.74 -12.74 -15.17
N LEU A 128 -8.34 -12.79 -14.00
CA LEU A 128 -9.76 -12.46 -13.80
C LEU A 128 -10.04 -10.98 -14.09
N LEU A 129 -9.16 -10.08 -13.65
CA LEU A 129 -9.24 -8.64 -13.94
C LEU A 129 -9.07 -8.34 -15.42
N TRP A 130 -8.29 -9.16 -16.13
CA TRP A 130 -8.15 -9.09 -17.56
C TRP A 130 -9.42 -9.56 -18.30
N GLN A 131 -10.06 -10.62 -17.83
CA GLN A 131 -11.24 -11.22 -18.49
C GLN A 131 -12.56 -10.49 -18.18
N ARG A 132 -12.72 -9.95 -16.97
CA ARG A 132 -13.97 -9.34 -16.50
C ARG A 132 -13.82 -7.84 -16.34
N ARG A 133 -14.82 -7.09 -16.81
CA ARG A 133 -14.93 -5.66 -16.53
C ARG A 133 -15.51 -5.47 -15.14
N ILE A 134 -14.87 -4.64 -14.33
CA ILE A 134 -15.36 -4.28 -13.01
C ILE A 134 -16.36 -3.13 -13.15
N PRO A 135 -17.57 -3.25 -12.59
CA PRO A 135 -18.53 -2.16 -12.57
C PRO A 135 -17.96 -0.94 -11.85
N GLU A 136 -18.14 0.24 -12.42
CA GLU A 136 -17.74 1.49 -11.79
C GLU A 136 -18.79 1.87 -10.72
N HIS A 137 -18.38 1.89 -9.46
CA HIS A 137 -19.19 2.46 -8.40
C HIS A 137 -18.72 3.89 -8.18
N PRO A 138 -19.61 4.89 -8.30
CA PRO A 138 -19.23 6.26 -8.01
C PRO A 138 -18.75 6.37 -6.55
N PRO A 139 -17.63 7.04 -6.29
CA PRO A 139 -17.13 7.21 -4.93
C PRO A 139 -18.12 8.04 -4.12
N ARG A 140 -18.59 7.50 -3.00
CA ARG A 140 -19.38 8.25 -2.02
C ARG A 140 -18.42 9.18 -1.25
N GLN A 141 -18.22 10.37 -1.72
CA GLN A 141 -17.54 11.42 -0.94
C GLN A 141 -18.55 12.15 -0.07
N ALA A 142 -18.38 12.06 1.23
CA ALA A 142 -19.01 13.05 2.11
C ALA A 142 -18.38 14.42 1.82
N LEU A 143 -19.20 15.40 1.44
CA LEU A 143 -18.78 16.79 1.27
C LEU A 143 -18.36 17.32 2.65
N VAL A 144 -17.09 17.20 2.97
CA VAL A 144 -16.54 17.79 4.19
C VAL A 144 -16.43 19.29 3.97
N ARG A 145 -17.27 20.04 4.69
CA ARG A 145 -17.28 21.52 4.65
C ARG A 145 -15.95 22.04 5.20
N ASN A 146 -15.30 22.88 4.43
CA ASN A 146 -14.01 23.50 4.77
C ASN A 146 -14.17 24.38 6.02
N ARG A 147 -13.70 23.91 7.18
CA ARG A 147 -13.95 24.61 8.44
C ARG A 147 -12.89 25.66 8.77
N ARG A 148 -11.62 25.46 8.46
CA ARG A 148 -10.53 26.44 8.71
C ARG A 148 -9.27 26.05 7.91
N PRO A 149 -9.11 26.48 6.66
CA PRO A 149 -7.99 26.03 5.81
C PRO A 149 -6.63 26.61 6.23
N LEU A 150 -6.59 27.88 6.62
CA LEU A 150 -5.35 28.57 6.91
C LEU A 150 -4.61 28.03 8.16
N PRO A 151 -5.29 27.83 9.32
CA PRO A 151 -4.63 27.24 10.48
C PRO A 151 -4.09 25.83 10.22
N ALA A 152 -4.76 25.03 9.41
CA ALA A 152 -4.30 23.69 9.08
C ALA A 152 -2.97 23.70 8.29
N VAL A 153 -2.83 24.62 7.33
CA VAL A 153 -1.58 24.81 6.58
C VAL A 153 -0.47 25.29 7.50
N VAL A 154 -0.76 26.31 8.34
CA VAL A 154 0.23 26.88 9.26
C VAL A 154 0.73 25.83 10.24
N VAL A 155 -0.14 25.04 10.86
CA VAL A 155 0.23 23.95 11.78
C VAL A 155 1.10 22.91 11.06
N ALA A 156 0.75 22.52 9.84
CA ALA A 156 1.51 21.54 9.08
C ALA A 156 2.93 22.06 8.72
N LEU A 157 3.04 23.32 8.32
CA LEU A 157 4.33 23.94 7.99
C LEU A 157 5.20 24.17 9.25
N ILE A 158 4.60 24.55 10.38
CA ILE A 158 5.32 24.68 11.65
C ILE A 158 5.83 23.31 12.09
N ALA A 159 5.01 22.26 12.04
CA ALA A 159 5.41 20.90 12.37
C ALA A 159 6.58 20.43 11.49
N LEU A 160 6.54 20.73 10.19
CA LEU A 160 7.63 20.42 9.28
C LEU A 160 8.91 21.21 9.64
N ALA A 161 8.82 22.52 9.85
CA ALA A 161 9.96 23.35 10.21
C ALA A 161 10.62 22.87 11.51
N ILE A 162 9.83 22.56 12.54
CA ILE A 162 10.32 22.02 13.82
C ILE A 162 10.99 20.67 13.60
N SER A 163 10.38 19.74 12.84
CA SER A 163 10.95 18.42 12.61
C SER A 163 12.29 18.48 11.86
N VAL A 164 12.41 19.35 10.87
CA VAL A 164 13.64 19.57 10.13
C VAL A 164 14.70 20.21 11.04
N ALA A 165 14.36 21.28 11.76
CA ALA A 165 15.30 21.94 12.68
C ALA A 165 15.82 20.95 13.74
N PHE A 166 14.92 20.16 14.35
CA PHE A 166 15.29 19.17 15.35
C PHE A 166 16.15 18.05 14.77
N SER A 167 15.91 17.64 13.53
CA SER A 167 16.71 16.65 12.83
C SER A 167 18.17 17.07 12.62
N PHE A 168 18.45 18.37 12.58
CA PHE A 168 19.82 18.90 12.49
C PHE A 168 20.45 19.20 13.86
N SER A 169 19.67 19.55 14.88
CA SER A 169 20.20 19.97 16.20
C SER A 169 20.55 18.81 17.14
N GLU A 170 19.69 17.81 17.26
CA GLU A 170 19.81 16.75 18.27
C GLU A 170 21.10 15.91 18.18
N THR A 171 21.58 15.68 16.98
CA THR A 171 22.74 14.83 16.77
C THR A 171 24.09 15.51 17.05
N LEU A 172 24.11 16.83 17.18
CA LEU A 172 25.31 17.57 17.61
C LEU A 172 25.68 17.24 19.07
N HIS A 173 24.66 17.01 19.90
CA HIS A 173 24.88 16.73 21.33
C HIS A 173 25.27 15.28 21.63
N LEU A 174 24.84 14.32 20.78
CA LEU A 174 25.03 12.88 21.03
C LEU A 174 26.32 12.31 20.44
N SER A 175 26.85 12.90 19.35
CA SER A 175 28.02 12.36 18.64
C SER A 175 29.34 12.92 19.09
N GLY A 176 29.36 14.06 19.78
CA GLY A 176 30.59 14.76 20.13
C GLY A 176 31.41 15.30 18.93
N LEU A 177 30.84 15.19 17.72
CA LEU A 177 31.43 15.62 16.46
C LEU A 177 30.97 17.04 16.10
N ASP A 178 31.80 17.78 15.37
CA ASP A 178 31.47 19.12 14.89
C ASP A 178 30.36 19.06 13.80
N ALA A 179 29.58 20.14 13.72
CA ALA A 179 28.50 20.27 12.73
C ALA A 179 29.00 20.11 11.29
N ALA A 180 30.20 20.55 11.01
CA ALA A 180 30.83 20.46 9.69
C ALA A 180 31.14 19.01 9.27
N GLU A 181 31.50 18.16 10.21
CA GLU A 181 31.81 16.74 9.97
C GLU A 181 30.53 15.92 9.74
N LEU A 182 29.46 16.30 10.41
CA LEU A 182 28.17 15.60 10.32
C LEU A 182 27.32 16.02 9.12
N TRP A 183 27.51 17.25 8.62
CA TRP A 183 26.72 17.85 7.55
C TRP A 183 26.69 17.01 6.26
N PRO A 184 27.81 16.50 5.72
CA PRO A 184 27.80 15.74 4.46
C PRO A 184 26.92 14.50 4.48
N GLY A 185 26.84 13.82 5.62
CA GLY A 185 26.00 12.63 5.78
C GLY A 185 24.52 12.91 6.09
N ARG A 186 24.21 14.12 6.60
CA ARG A 186 22.87 14.45 7.11
C ARG A 186 21.96 15.08 6.10
N TRP A 187 22.45 16.12 5.39
CA TRP A 187 21.57 16.82 4.48
C TRP A 187 20.98 15.94 3.36
N PRO A 188 21.73 14.95 2.78
CA PRO A 188 21.13 14.09 1.77
C PRO A 188 20.01 13.23 2.36
N ARG A 189 20.21 12.75 3.57
CA ARG A 189 19.29 11.90 4.30
C ARG A 189 17.97 12.63 4.64
N VAL A 190 18.07 13.82 5.24
CA VAL A 190 16.91 14.66 5.57
C VAL A 190 16.17 15.09 4.31
N LEU A 191 16.90 15.49 3.26
CA LEU A 191 16.33 15.90 1.99
C LEU A 191 15.60 14.73 1.29
N THR A 192 16.17 13.53 1.37
CA THR A 192 15.54 12.31 0.83
C THR A 192 14.25 11.96 1.59
N ALA A 193 14.27 11.98 2.92
CA ALA A 193 13.09 11.75 3.73
C ALA A 193 11.98 12.79 3.46
N LEU A 194 12.35 14.07 3.38
CA LEU A 194 11.45 15.17 3.08
C LEU A 194 10.80 14.99 1.70
N SER A 195 11.62 14.80 0.66
CA SER A 195 11.14 14.68 -0.72
C SER A 195 10.27 13.45 -0.93
N ALA A 196 10.65 12.29 -0.37
CA ALA A 196 9.84 11.08 -0.42
C ALA A 196 8.49 11.26 0.30
N GLY A 197 8.49 11.92 1.47
CA GLY A 197 7.27 12.24 2.21
C GLY A 197 6.31 13.12 1.43
N VAL A 198 6.82 14.17 0.79
CA VAL A 198 6.03 15.04 -0.12
C VAL A 198 5.41 14.23 -1.25
N MET A 199 6.24 13.45 -1.97
CA MET A 199 5.80 12.67 -3.12
C MET A 199 4.72 11.65 -2.75
N LEU A 200 4.94 10.85 -1.70
CA LEU A 200 3.98 9.86 -1.24
C LEU A 200 2.67 10.48 -0.75
N ALA A 201 2.74 11.61 -0.04
CA ALA A 201 1.55 12.30 0.43
C ALA A 201 0.69 12.86 -0.71
N LEU A 202 1.31 13.51 -1.70
CA LEU A 202 0.60 14.01 -2.88
C LEU A 202 -0.01 12.86 -3.70
N ALA A 203 0.74 11.77 -3.90
CA ALA A 203 0.24 10.56 -4.53
C ALA A 203 -0.96 9.97 -3.75
N GLY A 204 -0.89 9.96 -2.42
CA GLY A 204 -1.98 9.56 -1.54
C GLY A 204 -3.25 10.40 -1.70
N VAL A 205 -3.14 11.73 -1.77
CA VAL A 205 -4.27 12.63 -2.03
C VAL A 205 -4.96 12.27 -3.35
N VAL A 206 -4.18 12.03 -4.39
CA VAL A 206 -4.72 11.67 -5.71
C VAL A 206 -5.43 10.31 -5.67
N ILE A 207 -4.80 9.28 -5.10
CA ILE A 207 -5.39 7.94 -5.01
C ILE A 207 -6.70 7.96 -4.20
N GLN A 208 -6.69 8.60 -3.02
CA GLN A 208 -7.88 8.71 -2.17
C GLN A 208 -9.01 9.47 -2.87
N SER A 209 -8.68 10.54 -3.60
CA SER A 209 -9.66 11.31 -4.38
C SER A 209 -10.27 10.52 -5.53
N LEU A 210 -9.44 9.77 -6.27
CA LEU A 210 -9.89 8.98 -7.43
C LEU A 210 -10.71 7.76 -7.03
N THR A 211 -10.30 7.08 -5.96
CA THR A 211 -10.96 5.85 -5.52
C THR A 211 -12.15 6.10 -4.61
N GLY A 212 -12.28 7.33 -4.07
CA GLY A 212 -13.24 7.63 -3.01
C GLY A 212 -12.99 6.80 -1.74
N ASN A 213 -11.87 6.10 -1.68
CA ASN A 213 -11.49 5.29 -0.55
C ASN A 213 -10.47 6.04 0.30
N PRO A 214 -10.84 6.48 1.50
CA PRO A 214 -9.94 7.18 2.40
C PRO A 214 -8.73 6.33 2.80
N LEU A 215 -8.78 5.02 2.65
CA LEU A 215 -7.71 4.06 2.94
C LEU A 215 -6.82 3.76 1.72
N GLY A 216 -7.07 4.41 0.58
CA GLY A 216 -6.25 4.27 -0.61
C GLY A 216 -4.84 4.80 -0.38
N SER A 217 -3.83 4.01 -0.71
CA SER A 217 -2.41 4.38 -0.62
C SER A 217 -1.70 4.22 -1.96
N PRO A 218 -0.63 4.98 -2.23
CA PRO A 218 0.12 4.86 -3.48
C PRO A 218 0.75 3.48 -3.67
N GLU A 219 1.15 2.81 -2.59
CA GLU A 219 1.73 1.46 -2.61
C GLU A 219 0.76 0.42 -3.15
N SER A 220 -0.56 0.66 -3.00
CA SER A 220 -1.59 -0.24 -3.52
C SER A 220 -1.61 -0.36 -5.05
N LEU A 221 -0.84 0.45 -5.78
CA LEU A 221 -0.62 0.28 -7.22
C LEU A 221 0.41 -0.82 -7.56
N GLY A 222 1.10 -1.38 -6.58
CA GLY A 222 2.07 -2.44 -6.78
C GLY A 222 3.42 -2.01 -7.37
N ILE A 223 3.64 -0.69 -7.56
CA ILE A 223 4.87 -0.15 -8.18
C ILE A 223 6.09 -0.44 -7.31
N SER A 224 5.98 -0.24 -6.01
CA SER A 224 7.05 -0.54 -5.05
C SER A 224 7.38 -2.04 -5.02
N SER A 225 6.38 -2.91 -5.10
CA SER A 225 6.59 -4.35 -5.19
C SER A 225 7.25 -4.75 -6.51
N GLY A 226 6.90 -4.06 -7.61
CA GLY A 226 7.56 -4.20 -8.89
C GLY A 226 9.04 -3.82 -8.83
N ALA A 227 9.37 -2.71 -8.20
CA ALA A 227 10.75 -2.31 -7.98
C ALA A 227 11.53 -3.38 -7.19
N GLY A 228 10.94 -3.93 -6.12
CA GLY A 228 11.53 -5.01 -5.34
C GLY A 228 11.78 -6.29 -6.15
N LEU A 229 10.81 -6.69 -6.98
CA LEU A 229 10.98 -7.81 -7.90
C LEU A 229 12.09 -7.52 -8.92
N GLY A 230 12.14 -6.30 -9.44
CA GLY A 230 13.18 -5.86 -10.37
C GLY A 230 14.58 -5.87 -9.75
N ILE A 231 14.72 -5.52 -8.46
CA ILE A 231 15.98 -5.65 -7.71
C ILE A 231 16.45 -7.11 -7.71
N ILE A 232 15.55 -8.05 -7.42
CA ILE A 232 15.88 -9.48 -7.42
C ILE A 232 16.37 -9.92 -8.79
N LEU A 233 15.63 -9.61 -9.84
CA LEU A 233 15.99 -9.98 -11.20
C LEU A 233 17.32 -9.32 -11.62
N GLY A 234 17.56 -8.07 -11.25
CA GLY A 234 18.82 -7.36 -11.47
C GLY A 234 19.99 -8.06 -10.76
N LEU A 235 19.83 -8.38 -9.48
CA LEU A 235 20.88 -9.09 -8.69
C LEU A 235 21.19 -10.49 -9.26
N LEU A 236 20.19 -11.20 -9.77
CA LEU A 236 20.37 -12.52 -10.35
C LEU A 236 21.06 -12.47 -11.72
N SER A 237 20.81 -11.45 -12.53
CA SER A 237 21.31 -11.33 -13.91
C SER A 237 22.63 -10.56 -14.02
N GLY A 238 22.82 -9.47 -13.28
CA GLY A 238 23.95 -8.56 -13.42
C GLY A 238 24.61 -8.16 -12.08
N GLY A 239 24.24 -8.81 -10.97
CA GLY A 239 24.76 -8.51 -9.65
C GLY A 239 24.45 -7.07 -9.18
N MET A 240 25.35 -6.50 -8.38
CA MET A 240 25.16 -5.14 -7.81
C MET A 240 25.03 -4.03 -8.86
N ALA A 241 25.70 -4.16 -10.02
CA ALA A 241 25.64 -3.17 -11.09
C ALA A 241 24.23 -3.05 -11.70
N ALA A 242 23.46 -4.13 -11.72
CA ALA A 242 22.11 -4.15 -12.28
C ALA A 242 20.99 -3.89 -11.25
N LEU A 243 21.33 -3.62 -9.99
CA LEU A 243 20.34 -3.42 -8.93
C LEU A 243 19.40 -2.24 -9.23
N PHE A 244 19.95 -1.08 -9.51
CA PHE A 244 19.16 0.13 -9.76
C PHE A 244 18.36 0.03 -11.08
N SER A 245 19.00 -0.41 -12.16
CA SER A 245 18.33 -0.60 -13.44
C SER A 245 17.22 -1.65 -13.35
N GLY A 246 17.45 -2.73 -12.61
CA GLY A 246 16.44 -3.73 -12.30
C GLY A 246 15.25 -3.15 -11.54
N ALA A 247 15.51 -2.36 -10.50
CA ALA A 247 14.44 -1.70 -9.73
C ALA A 247 13.57 -0.77 -10.61
N VAL A 248 14.21 0.03 -11.48
CA VAL A 248 13.49 0.88 -12.44
C VAL A 248 12.68 0.04 -13.41
N ALA A 249 13.27 -0.99 -14.00
CA ALA A 249 12.59 -1.89 -14.94
C ALA A 249 11.38 -2.58 -14.30
N GLY A 250 11.52 -3.06 -13.05
CA GLY A 250 10.45 -3.69 -12.30
C GLY A 250 9.31 -2.74 -11.95
N ALA A 251 9.62 -1.50 -11.57
CA ALA A 251 8.63 -0.45 -11.35
C ALA A 251 7.86 -0.10 -12.63
N LEU A 252 8.56 0.03 -13.77
CA LEU A 252 7.96 0.26 -15.08
C LEU A 252 7.09 -0.92 -15.56
N LEU A 253 7.52 -2.15 -15.30
CA LEU A 253 6.72 -3.36 -15.59
C LEU A 253 5.41 -3.34 -14.78
N ALA A 254 5.48 -3.06 -13.49
CA ALA A 254 4.30 -2.93 -12.64
C ALA A 254 3.35 -1.85 -13.15
N PHE A 255 3.89 -0.68 -13.50
CA PHE A 255 3.10 0.41 -14.08
C PHE A 255 2.47 0.01 -15.42
N ALA A 256 3.23 -0.61 -16.32
CA ALA A 256 2.71 -1.09 -17.60
C ALA A 256 1.54 -2.08 -17.41
N LEU A 257 1.66 -2.99 -16.46
CA LEU A 257 0.58 -3.94 -16.12
C LEU A 257 -0.67 -3.22 -15.62
N VAL A 258 -0.51 -2.23 -14.72
CA VAL A 258 -1.62 -1.40 -14.23
C VAL A 258 -2.26 -0.62 -15.37
N VAL A 259 -1.49 -0.07 -16.31
CA VAL A 259 -1.99 0.64 -17.49
C VAL A 259 -2.75 -0.29 -18.41
N VAL A 260 -2.20 -1.46 -18.74
CA VAL A 260 -2.81 -2.43 -19.68
C VAL A 260 -4.15 -2.95 -19.14
N ILE A 261 -4.21 -3.37 -17.87
CA ILE A 261 -5.46 -3.81 -17.23
C ILE A 261 -6.40 -2.63 -17.03
N GLY A 262 -5.86 -1.47 -16.63
CA GLY A 262 -6.60 -0.23 -16.43
C GLY A 262 -7.29 0.24 -17.72
N ALA A 263 -6.62 0.20 -18.86
CA ALA A 263 -7.18 0.59 -20.14
C ALA A 263 -8.42 -0.25 -20.51
N ARG A 264 -8.37 -1.58 -20.28
CA ARG A 264 -9.53 -2.48 -20.51
C ARG A 264 -10.72 -2.14 -19.61
N ASN A 265 -10.45 -1.66 -18.39
CA ASN A 265 -11.44 -1.29 -17.39
C ASN A 265 -11.73 0.22 -17.36
N ARG A 266 -11.38 0.97 -18.43
CA ARG A 266 -11.56 2.43 -18.51
C ARG A 266 -10.95 3.19 -17.33
N PHE A 267 -9.87 2.67 -16.77
CA PHE A 267 -9.20 3.17 -15.57
C PHE A 267 -10.15 3.32 -14.37
N ALA A 268 -11.10 2.39 -14.23
CA ALA A 268 -11.96 2.35 -13.05
C ALA A 268 -11.11 2.17 -11.78
N PRO A 269 -11.29 3.03 -10.75
CA PRO A 269 -10.42 3.05 -9.56
C PRO A 269 -10.32 1.70 -8.85
N GLY A 270 -11.43 0.96 -8.74
CA GLY A 270 -11.44 -0.37 -8.13
C GLY A 270 -10.59 -1.40 -8.91
N ALA A 271 -10.60 -1.35 -10.24
CA ALA A 271 -9.78 -2.22 -11.07
C ALA A 271 -8.29 -1.92 -10.90
N LEU A 272 -7.92 -0.64 -10.81
CA LEU A 272 -6.54 -0.22 -10.61
C LEU A 272 -5.98 -0.70 -9.27
N LEU A 273 -6.72 -0.48 -8.18
CA LEU A 273 -6.33 -0.95 -6.85
C LEU A 273 -6.19 -2.48 -6.80
N LEU A 274 -7.18 -3.21 -7.33
CA LEU A 274 -7.14 -4.67 -7.34
C LEU A 274 -5.97 -5.20 -8.18
N THR A 275 -5.66 -4.55 -9.31
CA THR A 275 -4.50 -4.92 -10.14
C THR A 275 -3.20 -4.72 -9.36
N GLY A 276 -3.05 -3.58 -8.70
CA GLY A 276 -1.86 -3.29 -7.91
C GLY A 276 -1.70 -4.25 -6.72
N VAL A 277 -2.79 -4.55 -6.01
CA VAL A 277 -2.79 -5.53 -4.91
C VAL A 277 -2.45 -6.93 -5.41
N ALA A 278 -3.04 -7.37 -6.53
CA ALA A 278 -2.77 -8.69 -7.10
C ALA A 278 -1.32 -8.83 -7.53
N PHE A 279 -0.80 -7.84 -8.25
CA PHE A 279 0.60 -7.82 -8.68
C PHE A 279 1.54 -7.66 -7.48
N GLY A 280 1.23 -6.76 -6.55
CA GLY A 280 2.03 -6.54 -5.35
C GLY A 280 2.18 -7.78 -4.49
N THR A 281 1.10 -8.55 -4.35
CA THR A 281 1.14 -9.81 -3.60
C THR A 281 1.91 -10.90 -4.35
N PHE A 282 1.74 -10.99 -5.67
CA PHE A 282 2.53 -11.90 -6.52
C PHE A 282 4.02 -11.58 -6.42
N ALA A 283 4.42 -10.32 -6.61
CA ALA A 283 5.80 -9.88 -6.52
C ALA A 283 6.37 -10.08 -5.10
N GLY A 284 5.59 -9.74 -4.07
CA GLY A 284 5.95 -9.96 -2.67
C GLY A 284 6.20 -11.43 -2.34
N ALA A 285 5.45 -12.35 -2.92
CA ALA A 285 5.67 -13.78 -2.76
C ALA A 285 7.01 -14.22 -3.40
N LEU A 286 7.34 -13.71 -4.58
CA LEU A 286 8.65 -14.00 -5.21
C LEU A 286 9.80 -13.41 -4.39
N ILE A 287 9.64 -12.22 -3.82
CA ILE A 287 10.60 -11.63 -2.88
C ILE A 287 10.78 -12.54 -1.66
N SER A 288 9.68 -12.99 -1.06
CA SER A 288 9.70 -13.89 0.10
C SER A 288 10.32 -15.25 -0.23
N LEU A 289 10.10 -15.75 -1.45
CA LEU A 289 10.72 -16.99 -1.93
C LEU A 289 12.26 -16.85 -1.99
N MET A 290 12.77 -15.74 -2.49
CA MET A 290 14.20 -15.45 -2.50
C MET A 290 14.77 -15.38 -1.07
N ILE A 291 14.07 -14.70 -0.15
CA ILE A 291 14.49 -14.65 1.26
C ILE A 291 14.53 -16.05 1.88
N ALA A 292 13.52 -16.87 1.59
CA ALA A 292 13.44 -18.24 2.11
C ALA A 292 14.45 -19.21 1.49
N SER A 293 15.00 -18.90 0.31
CA SER A 293 16.02 -19.75 -0.34
C SER A 293 17.39 -19.74 0.34
N GLY A 294 17.62 -18.82 1.28
CA GLY A 294 18.92 -18.67 1.96
C GLY A 294 20.02 -18.04 1.09
N ASP A 295 19.68 -17.50 -0.09
CA ASP A 295 20.65 -16.79 -0.93
C ASP A 295 21.17 -15.54 -0.19
N PRO A 296 22.51 -15.33 -0.05
CA PRO A 296 23.07 -14.16 0.62
C PRO A 296 22.57 -12.83 0.06
N ARG A 297 22.20 -12.76 -1.23
CA ARG A 297 21.62 -11.57 -1.87
C ARG A 297 20.25 -11.19 -1.28
N ALA A 298 19.55 -12.13 -0.64
CA ALA A 298 18.30 -11.88 0.04
C ALA A 298 18.41 -10.79 1.13
N PHE A 299 19.59 -10.69 1.80
CA PHE A 299 19.84 -9.64 2.78
C PHE A 299 19.83 -8.22 2.16
N ILE A 300 20.25 -8.09 0.90
CA ILE A 300 20.22 -6.80 0.19
C ILE A 300 18.76 -6.38 -0.05
N VAL A 301 17.94 -7.33 -0.51
CA VAL A 301 16.50 -7.11 -0.76
C VAL A 301 15.76 -6.81 0.53
N LEU A 302 16.07 -7.56 1.60
CA LEU A 302 15.46 -7.35 2.93
C LEU A 302 15.83 -5.97 3.47
N ALA A 303 17.11 -5.58 3.43
CA ALA A 303 17.57 -4.27 3.88
C ALA A 303 16.92 -3.14 3.08
N TRP A 304 16.78 -3.29 1.76
CA TRP A 304 16.10 -2.31 0.92
C TRP A 304 14.59 -2.24 1.25
N SER A 305 13.94 -3.37 1.50
CA SER A 305 12.50 -3.41 1.82
C SER A 305 12.13 -2.75 3.15
N MET A 306 13.10 -2.55 4.04
CA MET A 306 12.90 -1.84 5.32
C MET A 306 12.88 -0.32 5.17
N GLY A 307 13.17 0.22 3.99
CA GLY A 307 13.13 1.66 3.72
C GLY A 307 14.25 2.44 4.39
N PRO A 308 15.53 2.14 4.09
CA PRO A 308 16.68 2.78 4.72
C PRO A 308 16.94 4.18 4.13
N THR A 309 16.90 5.22 4.96
CA THR A 309 17.31 6.58 4.61
C THR A 309 18.81 6.80 4.78
N TYR A 310 19.51 5.98 5.58
CA TYR A 310 20.94 6.12 5.85
C TYR A 310 21.85 5.82 4.66
N ARG A 311 21.32 5.29 3.55
CA ARG A 311 22.05 5.08 2.29
C ARG A 311 21.84 6.21 1.28
N ALA A 312 21.25 7.32 1.70
CA ALA A 312 20.95 8.43 0.80
C ALA A 312 22.23 9.09 0.26
N GLU A 313 22.43 9.00 -1.04
CA GLU A 313 23.50 9.66 -1.75
C GLU A 313 23.11 11.10 -2.13
N PRO A 314 24.07 12.06 -2.16
CA PRO A 314 23.79 13.45 -2.50
C PRO A 314 23.02 13.65 -3.81
N MET A 315 23.42 12.95 -4.87
CA MET A 315 22.78 13.06 -6.18
C MET A 315 21.35 12.50 -6.17
N ALA A 316 21.12 11.37 -5.49
CA ALA A 316 19.79 10.79 -5.33
C ALA A 316 18.87 11.70 -4.49
N ALA A 317 19.39 12.35 -3.46
CA ALA A 317 18.66 13.33 -2.65
C ALA A 317 18.24 14.55 -3.48
N LEU A 318 19.14 15.11 -4.29
CA LEU A 318 18.85 16.26 -5.16
C LEU A 318 17.85 15.90 -6.26
N THR A 319 17.98 14.73 -6.89
CA THR A 319 17.02 14.28 -7.90
C THR A 319 15.64 14.02 -7.28
N GLY A 320 15.57 13.42 -6.10
CA GLY A 320 14.32 13.26 -5.34
C GLY A 320 13.69 14.61 -5.00
N ALA A 321 14.47 15.59 -4.55
CA ALA A 321 14.01 16.94 -4.24
C ALA A 321 13.50 17.68 -5.49
N ALA A 322 14.19 17.54 -6.62
CA ALA A 322 13.75 18.11 -7.89
C ALA A 322 12.40 17.54 -8.33
N VAL A 323 12.22 16.21 -8.23
CA VAL A 323 10.93 15.56 -8.56
C VAL A 323 9.83 15.97 -7.59
N ALA A 324 10.12 16.07 -6.28
CA ALA A 324 9.15 16.54 -5.29
C ALA A 324 8.72 17.99 -5.55
N LEU A 325 9.66 18.88 -5.92
CA LEU A 325 9.37 20.24 -6.31
C LEU A 325 8.49 20.29 -7.58
N LEU A 326 8.86 19.53 -8.61
CA LEU A 326 8.04 19.42 -9.83
C LEU A 326 6.65 18.87 -9.54
N ALA A 327 6.53 17.93 -8.59
CA ALA A 327 5.24 17.43 -8.14
C ALA A 327 4.40 18.52 -7.48
N LEU A 328 4.96 19.33 -6.59
CA LEU A 328 4.29 20.46 -5.97
C LEU A 328 3.84 21.50 -7.00
N LEU A 329 4.71 21.83 -7.97
CA LEU A 329 4.42 22.83 -9.01
C LEU A 329 3.39 22.33 -10.03
N SER A 330 3.37 21.03 -10.33
CA SER A 330 2.40 20.42 -11.28
C SER A 330 1.07 20.08 -10.62
N PHE A 331 1.00 19.89 -9.31
CA PHE A 331 -0.21 19.49 -8.60
C PHE A 331 -1.43 20.43 -8.86
N PRO A 332 -1.27 21.77 -8.92
CA PRO A 332 -2.37 22.69 -9.23
C PRO A 332 -3.05 22.42 -10.58
N LEU A 333 -2.32 21.87 -11.57
CA LEU A 333 -2.88 21.54 -12.90
C LEU A 333 -3.96 20.46 -12.80
N PHE A 334 -3.87 19.59 -11.80
CA PHE A 334 -4.79 18.49 -11.59
C PHE A 334 -6.00 18.80 -10.73
N LEU A 335 -6.06 19.97 -10.09
CA LEU A 335 -7.13 20.35 -9.15
C LEU A 335 -8.52 20.29 -9.76
N ARG A 336 -8.66 20.69 -11.03
CA ARG A 336 -9.94 20.60 -11.75
C ARG A 336 -10.40 19.14 -11.85
N TRP A 337 -9.51 18.23 -12.23
CA TRP A 337 -9.83 16.80 -12.38
C TRP A 337 -10.15 16.16 -11.02
N LEU A 338 -9.38 16.48 -9.98
CA LEU A 338 -9.58 15.96 -8.62
C LEU A 338 -10.91 16.44 -7.98
N ARG A 339 -11.49 17.56 -8.44
CA ARG A 339 -12.81 18.03 -8.02
C ARG A 339 -13.95 17.38 -8.81
N ILE A 340 -13.74 17.11 -10.08
CA ILE A 340 -14.79 16.66 -11.01
C ILE A 340 -14.91 15.14 -11.08
N LEU A 341 -13.79 14.40 -11.14
CA LEU A 341 -13.80 12.94 -11.28
C LEU A 341 -14.58 12.19 -10.17
N PRO A 342 -14.55 12.65 -8.91
CA PRO A 342 -15.33 12.03 -7.84
C PRO A 342 -16.84 12.12 -7.99
N LEU A 343 -17.34 13.03 -8.83
CA LEU A 343 -18.78 13.18 -9.10
C LEU A 343 -19.33 12.04 -9.97
N GLY A 344 -18.45 11.24 -10.58
CA GLY A 344 -18.82 10.14 -11.45
C GLY A 344 -18.51 10.42 -12.93
N THR A 345 -18.48 9.35 -13.73
CA THR A 345 -18.04 9.39 -15.14
C THR A 345 -18.98 10.24 -16.02
N ALA A 346 -20.31 10.11 -15.84
CA ALA A 346 -21.29 10.84 -16.62
C ALA A 346 -21.22 12.35 -16.34
N GLN A 347 -21.14 12.73 -15.06
CA GLN A 347 -21.03 14.13 -14.63
C GLN A 347 -19.70 14.75 -15.11
N ALA A 348 -18.61 14.00 -15.04
CA ALA A 348 -17.30 14.45 -15.49
C ALA A 348 -17.32 14.74 -17.00
N GLN A 349 -17.96 13.89 -17.81
CA GLN A 349 -18.14 14.09 -19.24
C GLN A 349 -19.00 15.31 -19.55
N ALA A 350 -20.12 15.49 -18.84
CA ALA A 350 -20.99 16.66 -18.98
C ALA A 350 -20.26 17.99 -18.67
N LEU A 351 -19.27 17.96 -17.76
CA LEU A 351 -18.41 19.09 -17.42
C LEU A 351 -17.17 19.22 -18.32
N GLY A 352 -17.13 18.50 -19.46
CA GLY A 352 -16.07 18.58 -20.46
C GLY A 352 -14.75 17.92 -20.08
N VAL A 353 -14.74 17.06 -19.07
CA VAL A 353 -13.56 16.24 -18.70
C VAL A 353 -13.64 14.91 -19.45
N ARG A 354 -12.52 14.45 -19.97
CA ARG A 354 -12.37 13.08 -20.53
C ARG A 354 -11.87 12.13 -19.42
N PRO A 355 -12.73 11.33 -18.76
CA PRO A 355 -12.36 10.63 -17.54
C PRO A 355 -11.20 9.62 -17.72
N VAL A 356 -11.16 8.95 -18.87
CA VAL A 356 -10.12 7.96 -19.19
C VAL A 356 -8.75 8.64 -19.25
N ILE A 357 -8.63 9.76 -19.97
CA ILE A 357 -7.36 10.50 -20.08
C ILE A 357 -6.95 11.08 -18.75
N ALA A 358 -7.89 11.73 -18.05
CA ALA A 358 -7.60 12.34 -16.76
C ALA A 358 -7.14 11.31 -15.71
N ARG A 359 -7.81 10.15 -15.65
CA ARG A 359 -7.42 9.04 -14.73
C ARG A 359 -6.07 8.47 -15.11
N PHE A 360 -5.82 8.23 -16.41
CA PHE A 360 -4.52 7.74 -16.87
C PHE A 360 -3.39 8.70 -16.48
N THR A 361 -3.54 10.00 -16.77
CA THR A 361 -2.52 11.02 -16.46
C THR A 361 -2.25 11.10 -14.95
N LEU A 362 -3.31 11.10 -14.12
CA LEU A 362 -3.18 11.11 -12.67
C LEU A 362 -2.50 9.83 -12.16
N MET A 363 -2.82 8.66 -12.72
CA MET A 363 -2.17 7.40 -12.34
C MET A 363 -0.70 7.37 -12.76
N ALA A 364 -0.37 7.86 -13.97
CA ALA A 364 1.01 7.98 -14.43
C ALA A 364 1.82 8.91 -13.51
N TRP A 365 1.24 10.03 -13.12
CA TRP A 365 1.86 10.97 -12.19
C TRP A 365 2.09 10.33 -10.81
N VAL A 366 1.10 9.64 -10.24
CA VAL A 366 1.23 8.87 -8.99
C VAL A 366 2.32 7.81 -9.10
N ALA A 367 2.36 7.09 -10.23
CA ALA A 367 3.33 6.03 -10.47
C ALA A 367 4.77 6.57 -10.47
N VAL A 368 5.01 7.72 -11.10
CA VAL A 368 6.32 8.39 -11.07
C VAL A 368 6.70 8.76 -9.64
N LEU A 369 5.80 9.40 -8.90
CA LEU A 369 6.07 9.81 -7.52
C LEU A 369 6.35 8.61 -6.60
N THR A 370 5.54 7.56 -6.72
CA THR A 370 5.72 6.33 -5.94
C THR A 370 7.03 5.63 -6.34
N GLY A 371 7.31 5.53 -7.64
CA GLY A 371 8.52 4.89 -8.14
C GLY A 371 9.79 5.61 -7.67
N VAL A 372 9.86 6.93 -7.83
CA VAL A 372 11.02 7.74 -7.41
C VAL A 372 11.20 7.68 -5.88
N SER A 373 10.13 7.81 -5.10
CA SER A 373 10.23 7.70 -3.64
C SER A 373 10.69 6.29 -3.22
N THR A 374 10.18 5.24 -3.87
CA THR A 374 10.57 3.85 -3.58
C THR A 374 12.03 3.57 -3.92
N LEU A 375 12.55 4.15 -5.02
CA LEU A 375 13.96 4.03 -5.37
C LEU A 375 14.88 4.76 -4.38
N ALA A 376 14.40 5.89 -3.83
CA ALA A 376 15.18 6.71 -2.90
C ALA A 376 15.18 6.17 -1.46
N VAL A 377 14.02 5.73 -0.95
CA VAL A 377 13.84 5.33 0.46
C VAL A 377 13.30 3.92 0.64
N GLY A 378 13.24 3.11 -0.44
CA GLY A 378 12.57 1.81 -0.39
C GLY A 378 11.03 1.92 -0.33
N PRO A 379 10.32 0.79 -0.18
CA PRO A 379 8.88 0.77 -0.03
C PRO A 379 8.48 1.28 1.37
N VAL A 380 8.00 2.52 1.45
CA VAL A 380 7.53 3.12 2.71
C VAL A 380 6.02 3.12 2.70
N SER A 381 5.43 2.30 3.55
CA SER A 381 3.99 2.25 3.75
C SER A 381 3.51 3.32 4.73
N PHE A 382 2.22 3.63 4.67
CA PHE A 382 1.48 4.54 5.56
C PHE A 382 1.74 6.04 5.41
N ALA A 383 2.89 6.54 4.98
CA ALA A 383 3.11 7.98 4.81
C ALA A 383 2.08 8.58 3.83
N GLY A 384 1.90 7.95 2.67
CA GLY A 384 0.90 8.35 1.68
C GLY A 384 -0.55 8.18 2.12
N LEU A 385 -0.82 7.32 3.10
CA LEU A 385 -2.13 7.12 3.68
C LEU A 385 -2.42 8.12 4.80
N MET A 386 -1.48 8.29 5.74
CA MET A 386 -1.66 9.10 6.95
C MET A 386 -1.71 10.60 6.65
N ALA A 387 -0.82 11.10 5.79
CA ALA A 387 -0.68 12.52 5.55
C ALA A 387 -1.97 13.19 5.02
N PRO A 388 -2.70 12.64 4.02
CA PRO A 388 -4.00 13.18 3.63
C PRO A 388 -5.07 13.11 4.72
N HIS A 389 -5.00 12.11 5.61
CA HIS A 389 -5.92 11.99 6.74
C HIS A 389 -5.68 13.06 7.79
N LEU A 390 -4.41 13.29 8.17
CA LEU A 390 -4.03 14.36 9.10
C LEU A 390 -4.45 15.73 8.56
N ALA A 391 -4.22 15.97 7.26
CA ALA A 391 -4.66 17.18 6.60
C ALA A 391 -6.19 17.39 6.75
N ARG A 392 -7.00 16.36 6.49
CA ARG A 392 -8.46 16.42 6.66
C ARG A 392 -8.89 16.60 8.12
N ALA A 393 -8.23 15.90 9.05
CA ALA A 393 -8.53 15.99 10.48
C ALA A 393 -8.33 17.42 11.02
N LEU A 394 -7.36 18.15 10.46
CA LEU A 394 -7.09 19.56 10.77
C LEU A 394 -8.00 20.54 10.02
N GLY A 395 -8.94 20.04 9.18
CA GLY A 395 -9.91 20.86 8.47
C GLY A 395 -9.48 21.27 7.06
N ALA A 396 -8.39 20.77 6.53
CA ALA A 396 -7.99 20.98 5.14
C ALA A 396 -8.90 20.15 4.22
N SER A 397 -9.99 20.73 3.76
CA SER A 397 -10.91 20.12 2.83
C SER A 397 -10.80 20.78 1.44
N GLY A 398 -10.90 19.97 0.42
CA GLY A 398 -10.66 20.37 -0.95
C GLY A 398 -9.23 20.07 -1.41
N PRO A 399 -9.09 19.54 -2.65
CA PRO A 399 -7.85 18.90 -3.11
C PRO A 399 -6.63 19.83 -3.06
N GLY A 400 -6.80 21.15 -3.28
CA GLY A 400 -5.66 22.07 -3.29
C GLY A 400 -5.03 22.24 -1.91
N ILE A 401 -5.82 22.64 -0.91
CA ILE A 401 -5.34 22.86 0.47
C ILE A 401 -4.96 21.54 1.11
N GLN A 402 -5.74 20.50 0.86
CA GLN A 402 -5.41 19.15 1.33
C GLN A 402 -4.06 18.67 0.77
N GLY A 403 -3.75 18.96 -0.50
CA GLY A 403 -2.47 18.61 -1.12
C GLY A 403 -1.29 19.27 -0.42
N ILE A 404 -1.35 20.59 -0.16
CA ILE A 404 -0.29 21.34 0.54
C ILE A 404 -0.11 20.82 1.96
N CYS A 405 -1.20 20.70 2.72
CA CYS A 405 -1.16 20.19 4.09
C CYS A 405 -0.63 18.74 4.13
N ALA A 406 -1.09 17.88 3.22
CA ALA A 406 -0.65 16.51 3.15
C ALA A 406 0.84 16.43 2.81
N ALA A 407 1.33 17.22 1.85
CA ALA A 407 2.75 17.27 1.50
C ALA A 407 3.62 17.63 2.72
N ALA A 408 3.22 18.67 3.49
CA ALA A 408 3.92 19.05 4.71
C ALA A 408 3.87 17.93 5.77
N TRP A 409 2.73 17.30 6.00
CA TRP A 409 2.60 16.19 6.95
C TRP A 409 3.37 14.94 6.51
N GLY A 410 3.36 14.60 5.21
CA GLY A 410 4.14 13.46 4.69
C GLY A 410 5.63 13.66 4.90
N ALA A 411 6.13 14.86 4.60
CA ALA A 411 7.52 15.24 4.88
C ALA A 411 7.83 15.15 6.40
N THR A 412 6.96 15.70 7.24
CA THR A 412 7.10 15.65 8.71
C THR A 412 7.18 14.20 9.21
N ILE A 413 6.27 13.32 8.76
CA ILE A 413 6.23 11.91 9.17
C ILE A 413 7.56 11.21 8.83
N LEU A 414 8.08 11.37 7.61
CA LEU A 414 9.30 10.67 7.22
C LEU A 414 10.56 11.29 7.84
N VAL A 415 10.62 12.61 8.02
CA VAL A 415 11.74 13.27 8.72
C VAL A 415 11.75 12.85 10.20
N LEU A 416 10.60 12.78 10.86
CA LEU A 416 10.52 12.29 12.25
C LEU A 416 10.82 10.79 12.36
N ALA A 417 10.40 9.98 11.40
CA ALA A 417 10.74 8.56 11.36
C ALA A 417 12.26 8.35 11.18
N ASP A 418 12.89 9.13 10.31
CA ASP A 418 14.35 9.13 10.14
C ASP A 418 15.07 9.58 11.41
N LEU A 419 14.63 10.67 12.03
CA LEU A 419 15.16 11.17 13.28
C LEU A 419 15.04 10.15 14.41
N ALA A 420 13.84 9.57 14.59
CA ALA A 420 13.59 8.54 15.58
C ALA A 420 14.48 7.30 15.34
N GLY A 421 14.68 6.91 14.08
CA GLY A 421 15.55 5.80 13.69
C GLY A 421 17.00 5.99 14.11
N ARG A 422 17.44 7.24 14.20
CA ARG A 422 18.81 7.59 14.68
C ARG A 422 18.92 7.65 16.20
N LEU A 423 17.84 8.01 16.91
CA LEU A 423 17.87 8.30 18.34
C LEU A 423 17.51 7.10 19.22
N ILE A 424 16.52 6.29 18.80
CA ILE A 424 15.92 5.25 19.69
C ILE A 424 16.96 4.20 20.12
N TRP A 425 17.87 3.82 19.25
CA TRP A 425 18.80 2.71 19.54
C TRP A 425 20.27 3.07 19.23
N PHE A 426 20.62 4.32 19.47
CA PHE A 426 22.01 4.77 19.22
C PHE A 426 23.03 3.83 19.89
N PRO A 427 24.13 3.40 19.21
CA PRO A 427 24.59 3.82 17.87
C PRO A 427 24.01 3.05 16.68
N TYR A 428 23.08 2.14 16.89
CA TYR A 428 22.42 1.40 15.81
C TYR A 428 21.32 2.22 15.16
N GLU A 429 21.15 2.09 13.85
CA GLU A 429 20.16 2.83 13.09
C GLU A 429 18.98 1.95 12.70
N ILE A 430 17.77 2.40 13.01
CA ILE A 430 16.54 1.77 12.57
C ILE A 430 16.10 2.43 11.25
N PRO A 431 15.78 1.64 10.19
CA PRO A 431 15.30 2.20 8.93
C PRO A 431 14.02 3.03 9.11
N ALA A 432 13.97 4.22 8.48
CA ALA A 432 12.85 5.15 8.60
C ALA A 432 11.52 4.55 8.09
N GLY A 433 11.58 3.73 7.05
CA GLY A 433 10.39 3.03 6.51
C GLY A 433 9.77 2.05 7.49
N ALA A 434 10.59 1.31 8.25
CA ALA A 434 10.11 0.41 9.30
C ALA A 434 9.40 1.19 10.43
N LEU A 435 9.98 2.31 10.87
CA LEU A 435 9.36 3.17 11.89
C LEU A 435 8.09 3.85 11.40
N ALA A 436 8.08 4.35 10.18
CA ALA A 436 6.88 4.92 9.58
C ALA A 436 5.73 3.88 9.52
N SER A 437 6.05 2.64 9.19
CA SER A 437 5.07 1.53 9.18
C SER A 437 4.58 1.17 10.58
N LEU A 438 5.48 1.17 11.58
CA LEU A 438 5.14 0.92 12.97
C LEU A 438 4.18 1.99 13.54
N LEU A 439 4.40 3.25 13.20
CA LEU A 439 3.52 4.36 13.59
C LEU A 439 2.18 4.33 12.84
N GLY A 440 2.18 3.83 11.61
CA GLY A 440 1.00 3.75 10.77
C GLY A 440 -0.09 2.82 11.30
N ALA A 441 0.28 1.68 11.87
CA ALA A 441 -0.69 0.69 12.36
C ALA A 441 -1.56 1.20 13.54
N PRO A 442 -1.00 1.79 14.63
CA PRO A 442 -1.79 2.40 15.70
C PRO A 442 -2.65 3.56 15.22
N PHE A 443 -2.11 4.40 14.32
CA PHE A 443 -2.87 5.50 13.74
C PHE A 443 -4.09 4.99 12.96
N PHE A 444 -3.94 3.91 12.22
CA PHE A 444 -5.02 3.29 11.46
C PHE A 444 -6.12 2.73 12.39
N LEU A 445 -5.73 2.05 13.47
CA LEU A 445 -6.67 1.56 14.46
C LEU A 445 -7.44 2.70 15.14
N TRP A 446 -6.76 3.79 15.49
CA TRP A 446 -7.38 4.99 16.03
C TRP A 446 -8.38 5.61 15.05
N LEU A 447 -8.02 5.67 13.75
CA LEU A 447 -8.88 6.22 12.71
C LEU A 447 -10.18 5.42 12.56
N ILE A 448 -10.10 4.09 12.53
CA ILE A 448 -11.28 3.21 12.46
C ILE A 448 -12.17 3.39 13.69
N GLY A 449 -11.58 3.50 14.88
CA GLY A 449 -12.33 3.73 16.12
C GLY A 449 -13.10 5.06 16.14
N ARG A 450 -12.59 6.08 15.44
CA ARG A 450 -13.20 7.43 15.39
C ARG A 450 -14.23 7.61 14.25
N SER A 451 -14.26 6.70 13.30
CA SER A 451 -15.21 6.73 12.16
C SER A 451 -16.62 6.21 12.51
N ARG A 452 -16.88 6.00 13.77
CA ARG A 452 -18.22 5.71 14.35
C ARG A 452 -18.87 7.04 14.83
#